data_e36c9cc6fbf991a1612a1f1c49fbc1a8
#
_entry.id   e36c9cc6fbf991a1612a1f1c49fbc1a8
#
_cell.length_a   1.000
_cell.length_b   1.000
_cell.length_c   1.000
_cell.angle_alpha   90.00
_cell.angle_beta   90.00
_cell.angle_gamma   90.00
#
_symmetry.space_group_name_H-M   'P 1'
#
loop_
_entity.id
_entity.type
_entity.pdbx_description
1 polymer ?
#
loop_
_entity_poly.entity_id
_entity_poly.type
_entity_poly.pdbx_seq_one_letter_code
_entity_poly.pdbx_strand_id
1 'polypeptide(L)'
;INSDPLFKKNYFLSARDILYTLVGNELSMQNRINLSIQLPKDDSSLLPMHSDIWSGDSPFEVVVWIPLVDCYKTKTMYILPPKHYNKVEKNFKKIGQKSSNEIFNKIKKYVEWIDISYGEILIFNQALPHGNVINEENETRWSMNCRFKSIFSPYGDKKIGEFYEPITLRAASEIGMNYELPKIK
;
A
#
# COMPACT_ATOMS: atom_id res chain seq x y z
N ILE A 1 -14.29 -11.20 3.97
CA ILE A 1 -12.92 -11.18 3.38
C ILE A 1 -11.89 -11.56 4.45
N ASN A 2 -11.71 -10.74 5.48
CA ASN A 2 -10.61 -10.89 6.45
C ASN A 2 -10.79 -12.03 7.47
N SER A 3 -11.95 -12.60 7.59
CA SER A 3 -12.23 -13.78 8.43
C SER A 3 -11.94 -15.11 7.73
N ASP A 4 -11.64 -15.08 6.42
CA ASP A 4 -11.34 -16.26 5.64
C ASP A 4 -9.83 -16.39 5.40
N PRO A 5 -9.14 -17.36 6.03
CA PRO A 5 -7.71 -17.58 5.84
C PRO A 5 -7.34 -17.95 4.40
N LEU A 6 -8.24 -18.63 3.68
CA LEU A 6 -8.01 -19.01 2.29
C LEU A 6 -7.98 -17.77 1.37
N PHE A 7 -8.84 -16.80 1.67
CA PHE A 7 -8.83 -15.52 0.93
C PHE A 7 -7.51 -14.76 1.10
N LYS A 8 -7.02 -14.63 2.34
CA LYS A 8 -5.74 -13.98 2.62
C LYS A 8 -4.58 -14.71 1.93
N LYS A 9 -4.58 -16.03 2.02
CA LYS A 9 -3.58 -16.88 1.34
C LYS A 9 -3.58 -16.64 -0.18
N ASN A 10 -4.75 -16.67 -0.81
CA ASN A 10 -4.86 -16.46 -2.26
C ASN A 10 -4.46 -15.04 -2.68
N TYR A 11 -4.80 -14.05 -1.86
CA TYR A 11 -4.34 -12.68 -2.08
C TYR A 11 -2.82 -12.57 -2.09
N PHE A 12 -2.14 -13.17 -1.13
CA PHE A 12 -0.68 -13.25 -1.13
C PHE A 12 -0.13 -14.03 -2.33
N LEU A 13 -0.71 -15.20 -2.64
CA LEU A 13 -0.24 -16.04 -3.72
C LEU A 13 -0.34 -15.35 -5.10
N SER A 14 -1.29 -14.45 -5.29
CA SER A 14 -1.43 -13.70 -6.55
C SER A 14 -0.24 -12.77 -6.85
N ALA A 15 0.54 -12.39 -5.85
CA ALA A 15 1.69 -11.50 -6.00
C ALA A 15 3.01 -12.09 -5.48
N ARG A 16 3.01 -13.33 -5.00
CA ARG A 16 4.11 -13.96 -4.23
C ARG A 16 5.48 -13.83 -4.89
N ASP A 17 5.60 -14.18 -6.15
CA ASP A 17 6.90 -14.28 -6.82
C ASP A 17 7.52 -12.89 -7.02
N ILE A 18 6.69 -11.88 -7.27
CA ILE A 18 7.13 -10.49 -7.34
C ILE A 18 7.48 -9.97 -5.95
N LEU A 19 6.68 -10.30 -4.93
CA LEU A 19 6.96 -9.93 -3.54
C LEU A 19 8.30 -10.52 -3.08
N TYR A 20 8.60 -11.77 -3.41
CA TYR A 20 9.89 -12.39 -3.09
C TYR A 20 11.07 -11.67 -3.76
N THR A 21 10.87 -11.16 -4.95
CA THR A 21 11.88 -10.38 -5.67
C THR A 21 12.08 -8.99 -5.06
N LEU A 22 10.99 -8.31 -4.69
CA LEU A 22 11.03 -6.91 -4.24
C LEU A 22 11.40 -6.77 -2.77
N VAL A 23 10.90 -7.65 -1.90
CA VAL A 23 10.99 -7.50 -0.44
C VAL A 23 11.61 -8.68 0.27
N GLY A 24 11.88 -9.78 -0.43
CA GLY A 24 12.48 -10.99 0.13
C GLY A 24 11.48 -12.10 0.41
N ASN A 25 11.97 -13.22 0.94
CA ASN A 25 11.20 -14.46 1.08
C ASN A 25 10.75 -14.75 2.52
N GLU A 26 11.02 -13.85 3.45
CA GLU A 26 10.49 -13.87 4.82
C GLU A 26 9.67 -12.58 5.01
N LEU A 27 8.37 -12.74 4.88
CA LEU A 27 7.43 -11.64 4.74
C LEU A 27 6.50 -11.52 5.93
N SER A 28 6.18 -10.30 6.25
CA SER A 28 4.98 -9.95 6.99
C SER A 28 3.97 -9.28 6.08
N MET A 29 2.71 -9.56 6.34
CA MET A 29 1.54 -9.04 5.65
C MET A 29 0.69 -8.23 6.61
N GLN A 30 0.11 -7.15 6.17
CA GLN A 30 -0.90 -6.42 6.93
C GLN A 30 -2.04 -7.38 7.33
N ASN A 31 -2.48 -7.29 8.59
CA ASN A 31 -3.50 -8.19 9.13
C ASN A 31 -4.84 -8.15 8.39
N ARG A 32 -5.15 -7.01 7.75
CA ARG A 32 -6.39 -6.82 7.02
C ARG A 32 -6.13 -6.41 5.58
N ILE A 33 -6.80 -7.07 4.65
CA ILE A 33 -6.94 -6.61 3.28
C ILE A 33 -8.02 -5.54 3.28
N ASN A 34 -7.69 -4.35 2.82
CA ASN A 34 -8.63 -3.24 2.70
C ASN A 34 -9.43 -3.40 1.41
N LEU A 35 -10.75 -3.27 1.49
CA LEU A 35 -11.64 -3.13 0.34
C LEU A 35 -11.99 -1.65 0.18
N SER A 36 -11.72 -1.11 -1.00
CA SER A 36 -12.07 0.26 -1.38
C SER A 36 -13.16 0.24 -2.43
N ILE A 37 -14.24 0.96 -2.14
CA ILE A 37 -15.39 1.12 -3.05
C ILE A 37 -15.53 2.60 -3.31
N GLN A 38 -15.46 3.00 -4.56
CA GLN A 38 -15.62 4.40 -4.97
C GLN A 38 -16.82 4.51 -5.91
N LEU A 39 -17.89 5.07 -5.40
CA LEU A 39 -19.12 5.30 -6.16
C LEU A 39 -18.94 6.43 -7.18
N PRO A 40 -19.72 6.43 -8.26
CA PRO A 40 -19.77 7.53 -9.21
C PRO A 40 -20.21 8.83 -8.53
N LYS A 41 -19.50 9.93 -8.80
CA LYS A 41 -19.82 11.29 -8.35
C LYS A 41 -19.98 11.46 -6.83
N ASP A 42 -19.30 10.59 -6.07
CA ASP A 42 -19.35 10.55 -4.62
C ASP A 42 -17.96 10.82 -4.03
N ASP A 43 -17.89 11.60 -2.97
CA ASP A 43 -16.65 11.98 -2.30
C ASP A 43 -16.41 11.24 -0.97
N SER A 44 -17.34 10.40 -0.53
CA SER A 44 -17.27 9.69 0.75
C SER A 44 -16.10 8.73 0.87
N SER A 45 -15.58 8.25 -0.27
CA SER A 45 -14.42 7.36 -0.38
C SER A 45 -13.18 8.05 -0.96
N LEU A 46 -13.18 9.38 -0.95
CA LEU A 46 -12.07 10.16 -1.47
C LEU A 46 -10.84 10.01 -0.57
N LEU A 47 -9.73 9.60 -1.17
CA LEU A 47 -8.40 9.60 -0.56
C LEU A 47 -7.55 10.68 -1.22
N PRO A 48 -7.52 11.89 -0.64
CA PRO A 48 -6.69 12.98 -1.16
C PRO A 48 -5.22 12.57 -1.23
N MET A 49 -4.42 13.32 -1.96
CA MET A 49 -2.99 13.06 -2.11
C MET A 49 -2.31 12.89 -0.75
N HIS A 50 -1.68 11.75 -0.57
CA HIS A 50 -0.94 11.37 0.63
C HIS A 50 0.24 10.45 0.27
N SER A 51 1.07 10.21 1.25
CA SER A 51 2.04 9.12 1.27
C SER A 51 1.85 8.38 2.60
N ASP A 52 1.77 7.07 2.57
CA ASP A 52 1.47 6.28 3.78
C ASP A 52 2.54 6.48 4.87
N ILE A 53 3.79 6.73 4.48
CA ILE A 53 4.87 7.03 5.43
C ILE A 53 4.62 8.28 6.27
N TRP A 54 3.77 9.20 5.81
CA TRP A 54 3.38 10.37 6.61
C TRP A 54 2.43 10.01 7.77
N SER A 55 1.87 8.81 7.73
CA SER A 55 0.97 8.25 8.75
C SER A 55 1.66 7.18 9.61
N GLY A 56 3.00 7.14 9.64
CA GLY A 56 3.77 6.23 10.48
C GLY A 56 4.06 4.86 9.87
N ASP A 57 3.76 4.66 8.59
CA ASP A 57 4.17 3.45 7.87
C ASP A 57 5.68 3.48 7.58
N SER A 58 6.28 2.30 7.41
CA SER A 58 7.70 2.17 7.09
C SER A 58 7.95 2.39 5.60
N PRO A 59 9.02 3.08 5.19
CA PRO A 59 9.38 3.23 3.77
C PRO A 59 9.87 1.93 3.12
N PHE A 60 10.07 0.85 3.90
CA PHE A 60 10.49 -0.47 3.44
C PHE A 60 9.32 -1.40 3.09
N GLU A 61 8.18 -0.84 2.77
CA GLU A 61 6.96 -1.57 2.48
C GLU A 61 6.53 -1.37 1.04
N VAL A 62 5.84 -2.36 0.51
CA VAL A 62 5.15 -2.28 -0.77
C VAL A 62 3.65 -2.54 -0.58
N VAL A 63 2.85 -1.86 -1.37
CA VAL A 63 1.41 -2.10 -1.48
C VAL A 63 1.16 -2.98 -2.68
N VAL A 64 0.44 -4.06 -2.46
CA VAL A 64 -0.22 -4.81 -3.52
C VAL A 64 -1.63 -4.24 -3.66
N TRP A 65 -1.98 -3.74 -4.84
CA TRP A 65 -3.28 -3.17 -5.15
C TRP A 65 -3.91 -3.97 -6.29
N ILE A 66 -5.09 -4.54 -6.03
CA ILE A 66 -5.80 -5.41 -6.96
C ILE A 66 -7.14 -4.78 -7.31
N PRO A 67 -7.34 -4.34 -8.56
CA PRO A 67 -8.63 -3.91 -9.04
C PRO A 67 -9.55 -5.13 -9.23
N LEU A 68 -10.82 -4.95 -8.90
CA LEU A 68 -11.87 -5.95 -9.11
C LEU A 68 -12.76 -5.61 -10.33
N VAL A 69 -12.40 -4.51 -11.00
CA VAL A 69 -13.00 -4.00 -12.24
C VAL A 69 -11.90 -3.27 -13.01
N ASP A 70 -12.09 -3.00 -14.29
CA ASP A 70 -11.18 -2.12 -15.03
C ASP A 70 -11.14 -0.74 -14.40
N CYS A 71 -9.95 -0.20 -14.19
CA CYS A 71 -9.72 1.11 -13.56
C CYS A 71 -8.99 2.03 -14.52
N TYR A 72 -9.59 3.17 -14.83
CA TYR A 72 -9.11 4.11 -15.84
C TYR A 72 -9.62 5.53 -15.53
N LYS A 73 -9.05 6.57 -16.15
CA LYS A 73 -9.43 7.97 -16.02
C LYS A 73 -9.61 8.40 -14.54
N THR A 74 -10.83 8.81 -14.15
CA THR A 74 -11.16 9.20 -12.78
C THR A 74 -11.58 8.03 -11.89
N LYS A 75 -11.96 6.89 -12.48
CA LYS A 75 -12.28 5.63 -11.79
C LYS A 75 -11.00 4.86 -11.40
N THR A 76 -9.97 5.54 -10.96
CA THR A 76 -8.68 4.93 -10.60
C THR A 76 -7.95 5.74 -9.53
N MET A 77 -6.70 5.39 -9.31
CA MET A 77 -5.76 6.17 -8.50
C MET A 77 -4.68 6.79 -9.39
N TYR A 78 -4.05 7.83 -8.88
CA TYR A 78 -2.82 8.38 -9.45
C TYR A 78 -1.66 8.14 -8.50
N ILE A 79 -0.44 8.09 -9.06
CA ILE A 79 0.80 7.99 -8.32
C ILE A 79 1.81 8.99 -8.85
N LEU A 80 2.64 9.55 -7.97
CA LEU A 80 3.81 10.34 -8.37
C LEU A 80 4.99 9.41 -8.62
N PRO A 81 5.43 9.22 -9.88
CA PRO A 81 6.51 8.30 -10.19
C PRO A 81 7.84 8.69 -9.55
N PRO A 82 8.73 7.74 -9.26
CA PRO A 82 10.05 7.99 -8.65
C PRO A 82 10.87 9.05 -9.39
N LYS A 83 10.81 9.07 -10.73
CA LYS A 83 11.51 10.05 -11.59
C LYS A 83 11.17 11.51 -11.28
N HIS A 84 9.98 11.75 -10.69
CA HIS A 84 9.50 13.08 -10.34
C HIS A 84 9.55 13.35 -8.83
N TYR A 85 9.66 12.30 -8.01
CA TYR A 85 9.64 12.40 -6.56
C TYR A 85 10.72 13.36 -6.05
N ASN A 86 11.97 13.22 -6.47
CA ASN A 86 13.09 14.05 -6.03
C ASN A 86 12.92 15.55 -6.35
N LYS A 87 12.16 15.87 -7.42
CA LYS A 87 11.86 17.27 -7.77
C LYS A 87 10.85 17.90 -6.82
N VAL A 88 9.98 17.07 -6.25
CA VAL A 88 8.88 17.49 -5.40
C VAL A 88 9.25 17.38 -3.92
N GLU A 89 10.07 16.39 -3.53
CA GLU A 89 10.47 16.13 -2.14
C GLU A 89 11.09 17.35 -1.45
N LYS A 90 11.96 18.08 -2.15
CA LYS A 90 12.54 19.33 -1.62
C LYS A 90 11.49 20.37 -1.26
N ASN A 91 10.32 20.29 -1.89
CA ASN A 91 9.19 21.14 -1.61
C ASN A 91 8.27 20.58 -0.52
N PHE A 92 8.27 19.26 -0.25
CA PHE A 92 7.42 18.66 0.79
C PHE A 92 7.77 19.20 2.19
N LYS A 93 9.04 19.39 2.51
CA LYS A 93 9.46 20.03 3.77
C LYS A 93 8.91 21.46 3.94
N LYS A 94 8.66 22.18 2.81
CA LYS A 94 8.05 23.52 2.79
C LYS A 94 6.53 23.47 2.60
N ILE A 95 6.01 22.33 2.17
CA ILE A 95 4.61 22.12 1.80
C ILE A 95 3.84 21.42 2.92
N GLY A 96 4.52 20.80 3.91
CA GLY A 96 3.91 20.05 5.02
C GLY A 96 2.93 20.85 5.90
N GLN A 97 2.80 22.17 5.66
CA GLN A 97 1.78 23.03 6.26
C GLN A 97 0.58 23.28 5.34
N LYS A 98 0.55 22.66 4.15
CA LYS A 98 -0.47 22.89 3.12
C LYS A 98 -1.46 21.73 3.08
N SER A 99 -2.67 22.02 2.62
CA SER A 99 -3.68 20.98 2.39
C SER A 99 -3.24 20.01 1.28
N SER A 100 -3.74 18.77 1.34
CA SER A 100 -3.52 17.75 0.31
C SER A 100 -3.87 18.25 -1.10
N ASN A 101 -4.93 19.06 -1.21
CA ASN A 101 -5.36 19.64 -2.48
C ASN A 101 -4.35 20.66 -3.02
N GLU A 102 -3.76 21.48 -2.18
CA GLU A 102 -2.73 22.44 -2.60
C GLU A 102 -1.47 21.72 -3.07
N ILE A 103 -1.12 20.61 -2.40
CA ILE A 103 0.03 19.80 -2.80
C ILE A 103 -0.30 19.11 -4.13
N PHE A 104 -1.46 18.50 -4.27
CA PHE A 104 -1.89 17.88 -5.52
C PHE A 104 -1.83 18.86 -6.70
N ASN A 105 -2.37 20.06 -6.54
CA ASN A 105 -2.35 21.09 -7.60
C ASN A 105 -0.94 21.42 -8.09
N LYS A 106 0.07 21.31 -7.24
CA LYS A 106 1.47 21.54 -7.61
C LYS A 106 2.11 20.37 -8.35
N ILE A 107 1.68 19.15 -8.03
CA ILE A 107 2.29 17.93 -8.57
C ILE A 107 1.45 17.29 -9.69
N LYS A 108 0.20 17.69 -9.90
CA LYS A 108 -0.73 17.05 -10.84
C LYS A 108 -0.20 16.86 -12.26
N LYS A 109 0.72 17.72 -12.70
CA LYS A 109 1.38 17.59 -14.02
C LYS A 109 2.47 16.50 -14.07
N TYR A 110 2.83 15.96 -12.93
CA TYR A 110 3.88 14.93 -12.79
C TYR A 110 3.33 13.56 -12.37
N VAL A 111 2.06 13.51 -11.94
CA VAL A 111 1.44 12.24 -11.57
C VAL A 111 1.10 11.42 -12.80
N GLU A 112 1.12 10.12 -12.65
CA GLU A 112 0.62 9.15 -13.63
C GLU A 112 -0.68 8.56 -13.11
N TRP A 113 -1.70 8.56 -13.95
CA TRP A 113 -2.97 7.90 -13.70
C TRP A 113 -2.82 6.44 -14.05
N ILE A 114 -3.25 5.59 -13.15
CA ILE A 114 -3.14 4.14 -13.36
C ILE A 114 -4.25 3.71 -14.29
N ASP A 115 -3.87 3.11 -15.42
CA ASP A 115 -4.79 2.43 -16.33
C ASP A 115 -4.50 0.94 -16.23
N ILE A 116 -5.43 0.18 -15.67
CA ILE A 116 -5.22 -1.22 -15.29
C ILE A 116 -6.51 -2.00 -15.43
N SER A 117 -6.42 -3.18 -16.05
CA SER A 117 -7.56 -4.05 -16.29
C SER A 117 -7.84 -4.99 -15.11
N TYR A 118 -9.06 -5.47 -15.02
CA TYR A 118 -9.40 -6.59 -14.16
C TYR A 118 -8.50 -7.80 -14.46
N GLY A 119 -7.91 -8.38 -13.40
CA GLY A 119 -6.95 -9.50 -13.52
C GLY A 119 -5.48 -9.07 -13.50
N GLU A 120 -5.19 -7.77 -13.59
CA GLU A 120 -3.85 -7.22 -13.39
C GLU A 120 -3.64 -6.78 -11.94
N ILE A 121 -2.40 -6.59 -11.53
CA ILE A 121 -2.01 -6.19 -10.17
C ILE A 121 -1.01 -5.05 -10.25
N LEU A 122 -1.24 -3.99 -9.49
CA LEU A 122 -0.27 -2.92 -9.27
C LEU A 122 0.48 -3.19 -7.96
N ILE A 123 1.83 -3.17 -8.03
CA ILE A 123 2.68 -3.17 -6.84
C ILE A 123 3.50 -1.89 -6.84
N PHE A 124 3.43 -1.14 -5.75
CA PHE A 124 4.14 0.13 -5.63
C PHE A 124 4.67 0.36 -4.22
N ASN A 125 5.70 1.20 -4.12
CA ASN A 125 6.22 1.63 -2.82
C ASN A 125 5.30 2.71 -2.24
N GLN A 126 4.79 2.49 -1.06
CA GLN A 126 3.85 3.40 -0.38
C GLN A 126 4.46 4.76 0.04
N ALA A 127 5.78 4.92 -0.04
CA ALA A 127 6.42 6.21 0.13
C ALA A 127 6.14 7.18 -1.02
N LEU A 128 5.71 6.66 -2.18
CA LEU A 128 5.34 7.50 -3.31
C LEU A 128 4.00 8.18 -3.03
N PRO A 129 3.91 9.50 -3.21
CA PRO A 129 2.63 10.22 -3.12
C PRO A 129 1.61 9.66 -4.11
N HIS A 130 0.43 9.36 -3.61
CA HIS A 130 -0.66 8.81 -4.39
C HIS A 130 -2.01 9.28 -3.84
N GLY A 131 -3.08 8.95 -4.53
CA GLY A 131 -4.43 9.31 -4.14
C GLY A 131 -5.44 9.07 -5.25
N ASN A 132 -6.65 9.52 -5.04
CA ASN A 132 -7.70 9.52 -6.05
C ASN A 132 -8.40 10.89 -6.11
N VAL A 133 -9.26 11.04 -7.09
CA VAL A 133 -10.21 12.15 -7.22
C VAL A 133 -11.63 11.59 -7.24
N ILE A 134 -12.63 12.45 -7.26
CA ILE A 134 -14.01 12.03 -7.45
C ILE A 134 -14.12 11.25 -8.76
N ASN A 135 -14.78 10.12 -8.70
CA ASN A 135 -15.02 9.25 -9.85
C ASN A 135 -16.12 9.88 -10.73
N GLU A 136 -15.74 10.47 -11.84
CA GLU A 136 -16.67 11.07 -12.80
C GLU A 136 -17.24 10.07 -13.82
N GLU A 137 -16.74 8.83 -13.78
CA GLU A 137 -17.27 7.75 -14.65
C GLU A 137 -18.60 7.23 -14.08
N ASN A 138 -19.36 6.50 -14.91
CA ASN A 138 -20.69 6.00 -14.50
C ASN A 138 -20.65 4.63 -13.79
N GLU A 139 -19.46 4.12 -13.49
CA GLU A 139 -19.27 2.80 -12.91
C GLU A 139 -18.55 2.90 -11.57
N THR A 140 -18.90 2.02 -10.65
CA THR A 140 -18.22 1.94 -9.35
C THR A 140 -16.84 1.30 -9.50
N ARG A 141 -15.82 1.89 -8.86
CA ARG A 141 -14.52 1.24 -8.67
C ARG A 141 -14.56 0.33 -7.44
N TRP A 142 -14.11 -0.89 -7.64
CA TRP A 142 -13.86 -1.86 -6.58
C TRP A 142 -12.40 -2.25 -6.62
N SER A 143 -11.72 -2.14 -5.51
CA SER A 143 -10.31 -2.52 -5.42
C SER A 143 -9.95 -2.98 -4.02
N MET A 144 -8.91 -3.80 -3.92
CA MET A 144 -8.34 -4.25 -2.66
C MET A 144 -6.90 -3.79 -2.56
N ASN A 145 -6.42 -3.51 -1.34
CA ASN A 145 -5.01 -3.27 -1.09
C ASN A 145 -4.56 -3.91 0.21
N CYS A 146 -3.30 -4.30 0.24
CA CYS A 146 -2.64 -4.85 1.42
C CYS A 146 -1.14 -4.55 1.35
N ARG A 147 -0.53 -4.34 2.50
CA ARG A 147 0.89 -4.01 2.62
C ARG A 147 1.70 -5.25 2.95
N PHE A 148 2.89 -5.29 2.35
CA PHE A 148 3.88 -6.35 2.56
C PHE A 148 5.25 -5.74 2.80
N LYS A 149 6.03 -6.39 3.67
CA LYS A 149 7.41 -6.02 3.94
C LYS A 149 8.25 -7.24 4.34
N SER A 150 9.57 -7.12 4.26
CA SER A 150 10.44 -8.11 4.90
C SER A 150 10.26 -8.04 6.42
N ILE A 151 10.23 -9.20 7.06
CA ILE A 151 10.13 -9.31 8.51
C ILE A 151 11.28 -8.61 9.24
N PHE A 152 12.45 -8.57 8.58
CA PHE A 152 13.68 -7.98 9.14
C PHE A 152 13.87 -6.51 8.77
N SER A 153 13.00 -5.92 7.95
CA SER A 153 13.11 -4.50 7.64
C SER A 153 12.56 -3.66 8.80
N PRO A 154 13.07 -2.43 8.98
CA PRO A 154 12.58 -1.55 10.04
C PRO A 154 11.07 -1.34 9.99
N TYR A 155 10.42 -1.39 11.14
CA TYR A 155 9.02 -1.04 11.32
C TYR A 155 8.93 0.44 11.70
N GLY A 156 7.84 1.09 11.26
CA GLY A 156 7.43 2.40 11.77
C GLY A 156 6.58 2.24 13.04
N ASP A 157 5.52 3.03 13.16
CA ASP A 157 4.58 2.93 14.28
C ASP A 157 3.75 1.65 14.24
N LYS A 158 3.54 1.11 13.04
CA LYS A 158 2.77 -0.12 12.81
C LYS A 158 3.68 -1.35 12.96
N LYS A 159 3.41 -2.19 13.95
CA LYS A 159 4.29 -3.28 14.39
C LYS A 159 3.78 -4.65 14.01
N ILE A 160 4.70 -5.62 14.10
CA ILE A 160 4.37 -7.04 14.02
C ILE A 160 3.58 -7.46 15.26
N GLY A 161 2.60 -8.34 15.08
CA GLY A 161 1.68 -8.77 16.15
C GLY A 161 0.48 -7.82 16.37
N GLU A 162 0.55 -6.58 15.88
CA GLU A 162 -0.53 -5.58 15.98
C GLU A 162 -1.14 -5.30 14.60
N PHE A 163 -0.34 -4.78 13.70
CA PHE A 163 -0.77 -4.40 12.35
C PHE A 163 -0.30 -5.40 11.28
N TYR A 164 0.85 -6.05 11.51
CA TYR A 164 1.43 -7.05 10.64
C TYR A 164 1.46 -8.42 11.28
N GLU A 165 1.30 -9.46 10.47
CA GLU A 165 1.53 -10.85 10.83
C GLU A 165 2.60 -11.48 9.93
N PRO A 166 3.47 -12.36 10.45
CA PRO A 166 4.37 -13.15 9.62
C PRO A 166 3.55 -14.12 8.75
N ILE A 167 3.91 -14.20 7.47
CA ILE A 167 3.22 -15.13 6.55
C ILE A 167 4.14 -16.15 5.93
N THR A 168 5.44 -15.86 5.85
CA THR A 168 6.45 -16.79 5.37
C THR A 168 7.67 -16.69 6.27
N LEU A 169 7.94 -17.76 7.01
CA LEU A 169 9.10 -17.88 7.87
C LEU A 169 10.01 -19.02 7.39
N ARG A 170 11.31 -18.85 7.54
CA ARG A 170 12.28 -19.94 7.47
C ARG A 170 12.49 -20.53 8.85
N ALA A 171 13.00 -21.77 8.90
CA ALA A 171 13.12 -22.50 10.15
C ALA A 171 13.85 -21.73 11.27
N ALA A 172 14.94 -21.03 10.93
CA ALA A 172 15.66 -20.22 11.91
C ALA A 172 14.83 -19.05 12.45
N SER A 173 14.08 -18.38 11.57
CA SER A 173 13.22 -17.26 11.96
C SER A 173 12.02 -17.71 12.77
N GLU A 174 11.44 -18.87 12.42
CA GLU A 174 10.37 -19.49 13.21
C GLU A 174 10.83 -19.82 14.63
N ILE A 175 12.03 -20.42 14.77
CA ILE A 175 12.63 -20.68 16.09
C ILE A 175 12.86 -19.36 16.83
N GLY A 176 13.44 -18.35 16.16
CA GLY A 176 13.75 -17.04 16.78
C GLY A 176 12.51 -16.28 17.23
N MET A 177 11.44 -16.30 16.44
CA MET A 177 10.16 -15.64 16.78
C MET A 177 9.46 -16.30 17.99
N ASN A 178 9.68 -17.57 18.23
CA ASN A 178 9.11 -18.33 19.34
C ASN A 178 10.06 -18.49 20.52
N TYR A 179 11.27 -17.91 20.46
CA TYR A 179 12.26 -18.05 21.52
C TYR A 179 11.87 -17.23 22.77
N GLU A 180 11.79 -17.90 23.89
CA GLU A 180 11.60 -17.26 25.19
C GLU A 180 12.93 -17.15 25.94
N LEU A 181 13.28 -15.91 26.35
CA LEU A 181 14.47 -15.70 27.19
C LEU A 181 14.31 -16.40 28.54
N PRO A 182 15.33 -17.14 29.04
CA PRO A 182 15.29 -17.70 30.35
C PRO A 182 15.18 -16.57 31.40
N LYS A 183 14.29 -16.79 32.39
CA LYS A 183 14.21 -15.87 33.53
C LYS A 183 15.48 -16.06 34.37
N ILE A 184 16.43 -15.17 34.23
CA ILE A 184 17.61 -15.12 35.09
C ILE A 184 17.15 -14.54 36.43
N LYS A 185 17.31 -15.34 37.51
CA LYS A 185 17.04 -14.88 38.86
C LYS A 185 18.20 -14.05 39.41
#